data_b693dd606c5d30fa53fe167acc2331da
#
_entry.id   b693dd606c5d30fa53fe167acc2331da
#
_cell.length_a   1.000
_cell.length_b   1.000
_cell.length_c   1.000
_cell.angle_alpha   90.00
_cell.angle_beta   90.00
_cell.angle_gamma   90.00
#
_symmetry.space_group_name_H-M   'P 1'
#
loop_
_entity.id
_entity.type
_entity.pdbx_description
1 polymer ?
#
loop_
_entity_poly.entity_id
_entity_poly.type
_entity_poly.pdbx_seq_one_letter_code
_entity_poly.pdbx_strand_id
1 'polypeptide(L)'
;YIKDIDLISFAYGELYSPCDTREKTEKFISDTVFSKGNIKNYCDLMIKNLLPSGDKSGITANGWIEIARKKALIDYYAAKANISIDTSFVDAEFEKFIFDGYQKLSGETKKEAPAILPKVIDFIAHGKTALIVVDGMSLFDFEIISRYLEGIDYEYHCTYALIPTTTAISRQGLLSGKYPRELENPFTLSQEEKGFVEAAKNKGYTKQQSLYAKGYNPPISHFTRFAAIIINDIDDLVHGQKQGRVGMYNDVSLLAKSGKLQTLIQDLYSQGFNIYITSDHGNTPCIGAGAIRNAGVEVGSRRKGSRVLKDL
;
A
#
# COMPACT_ATOMS: atom_id res chain seq x y z
N TYR A 1 12.60 4.68 -16.62
CA TYR A 1 12.02 3.49 -17.27
C TYR A 1 12.41 2.15 -16.64
N ILE A 2 13.26 2.12 -15.62
CA ILE A 2 13.71 0.85 -14.98
C ILE A 2 12.52 0.01 -14.47
N LYS A 3 11.49 0.65 -13.92
CA LYS A 3 10.28 -0.04 -13.43
C LYS A 3 9.35 -0.57 -14.52
N ASP A 4 9.57 -0.16 -15.76
CA ASP A 4 8.76 -0.56 -16.92
C ASP A 4 9.54 -1.51 -17.85
N ILE A 5 10.67 -2.08 -17.39
CA ILE A 5 11.56 -2.89 -18.22
C ILE A 5 10.86 -4.11 -18.83
N ASP A 6 9.95 -4.74 -18.10
CA ASP A 6 9.22 -5.90 -18.58
C ASP A 6 8.21 -5.52 -19.68
N LEU A 7 7.53 -4.38 -19.52
CA LEU A 7 6.65 -3.83 -20.57
C LEU A 7 7.46 -3.43 -21.81
N ILE A 8 8.63 -2.83 -21.62
CA ILE A 8 9.55 -2.46 -22.71
C ILE A 8 10.02 -3.72 -23.43
N SER A 9 10.43 -4.75 -22.68
CA SER A 9 10.90 -6.03 -23.25
C SER A 9 9.79 -6.74 -24.02
N PHE A 10 8.56 -6.71 -23.51
CA PHE A 10 7.39 -7.25 -24.20
C PHE A 10 7.15 -6.54 -25.54
N ALA A 11 7.17 -5.20 -25.54
CA ALA A 11 6.99 -4.42 -26.77
C ALA A 11 8.17 -4.56 -27.75
N TYR A 12 9.39 -4.79 -27.21
CA TYR A 12 10.59 -4.94 -28.06
C TYR A 12 10.55 -6.21 -28.91
N GLY A 13 9.87 -7.27 -28.46
CA GLY A 13 9.64 -8.47 -29.25
C GLY A 13 8.87 -8.23 -30.55
N GLU A 14 8.12 -7.14 -30.63
CA GLU A 14 7.37 -6.70 -31.81
C GLU A 14 8.14 -5.69 -32.69
N LEU A 15 9.39 -5.35 -32.33
CA LEU A 15 10.17 -4.32 -33.00
C LEU A 15 10.90 -4.89 -34.21
N TYR A 16 10.61 -4.33 -35.40
CA TYR A 16 11.22 -4.73 -36.67
C TYR A 16 12.46 -3.94 -37.05
N SER A 17 12.75 -2.83 -36.36
CA SER A 17 13.89 -1.96 -36.64
C SER A 17 14.60 -1.54 -35.37
N PRO A 18 15.94 -1.50 -35.33
CA PRO A 18 16.68 -1.15 -34.12
C PRO A 18 16.47 0.31 -33.70
N CYS A 19 16.41 0.57 -32.42
CA CYS A 19 16.42 1.92 -31.83
C CYS A 19 17.88 2.35 -31.60
N ASP A 20 18.55 2.77 -32.69
CA ASP A 20 19.96 3.13 -32.70
C ASP A 20 20.25 4.61 -32.37
N THR A 21 19.20 5.41 -32.18
CA THR A 21 19.28 6.80 -31.75
C THR A 21 18.37 7.08 -30.58
N ARG A 22 18.68 8.13 -29.82
CA ARG A 22 17.85 8.58 -28.70
C ARG A 22 16.43 8.94 -29.17
N GLU A 23 16.31 9.63 -30.28
CA GLU A 23 15.01 10.03 -30.85
C GLU A 23 14.15 8.82 -31.19
N LYS A 24 14.73 7.81 -31.89
CA LYS A 24 14.02 6.56 -32.21
C LYS A 24 13.61 5.80 -30.93
N THR A 25 14.46 5.79 -29.91
CA THR A 25 14.16 5.17 -28.63
C THR A 25 13.00 5.88 -27.92
N GLU A 26 13.04 7.21 -27.82
CA GLU A 26 11.98 8.01 -27.22
C GLU A 26 10.65 7.84 -27.96
N LYS A 27 10.70 7.83 -29.29
CA LYS A 27 9.53 7.57 -30.12
C LYS A 27 8.99 6.15 -29.96
N PHE A 28 9.84 5.14 -29.91
CA PHE A 28 9.42 3.76 -29.64
C PHE A 28 8.75 3.65 -28.28
N ILE A 29 9.31 4.26 -27.24
CA ILE A 29 8.73 4.27 -25.91
C ILE A 29 7.36 4.94 -25.91
N SER A 30 7.22 6.14 -26.51
CA SER A 30 5.95 6.88 -26.52
C SER A 30 4.88 6.21 -27.37
N ASP A 31 5.23 5.81 -28.58
CA ASP A 31 4.25 5.42 -29.60
C ASP A 31 3.94 3.92 -29.58
N THR A 32 4.85 3.09 -29.05
CA THR A 32 4.70 1.63 -29.02
C THR A 32 4.55 1.12 -27.61
N VAL A 33 5.55 1.31 -26.75
CA VAL A 33 5.58 0.71 -25.39
C VAL A 33 4.37 1.15 -24.57
N PHE A 34 4.10 2.45 -24.54
CA PHE A 34 2.97 3.03 -23.79
C PHE A 34 1.69 3.22 -24.61
N SER A 35 1.62 2.64 -25.82
CA SER A 35 0.36 2.63 -26.56
C SER A 35 -0.71 1.82 -25.83
N LYS A 36 -1.99 2.23 -25.98
CA LYS A 36 -3.12 1.49 -25.38
C LYS A 36 -3.16 0.02 -25.83
N GLY A 37 -2.84 -0.24 -27.10
CA GLY A 37 -2.83 -1.60 -27.66
C GLY A 37 -1.77 -2.47 -27.00
N ASN A 38 -0.52 -1.98 -26.92
CA ASN A 38 0.56 -2.74 -26.29
C ASN A 38 0.32 -2.96 -24.80
N ILE A 39 -0.11 -1.92 -24.06
CA ILE A 39 -0.46 -2.07 -22.64
C ILE A 39 -1.58 -3.09 -22.45
N LYS A 40 -2.62 -3.04 -23.31
CA LYS A 40 -3.71 -4.01 -23.21
C LYS A 40 -3.20 -5.44 -23.41
N ASN A 41 -2.44 -5.69 -24.46
CA ASN A 41 -1.87 -7.01 -24.76
C ASN A 41 -0.98 -7.52 -23.60
N TYR A 42 -0.16 -6.63 -23.04
CA TYR A 42 0.67 -6.96 -21.89
C TYR A 42 -0.15 -7.27 -20.62
N CYS A 43 -1.17 -6.47 -20.32
CA CYS A 43 -2.09 -6.76 -19.21
C CYS A 43 -2.83 -8.09 -19.42
N ASP A 44 -3.33 -8.37 -20.62
CA ASP A 44 -4.01 -9.63 -20.95
C ASP A 44 -3.06 -10.85 -20.72
N LEU A 45 -1.79 -10.73 -21.09
CA LEU A 45 -0.77 -11.75 -20.81
C LEU A 45 -0.54 -11.93 -19.30
N MET A 46 -0.40 -10.84 -18.56
CA MET A 46 -0.22 -10.88 -17.11
C MET A 46 -1.42 -11.49 -16.41
N ILE A 47 -2.66 -11.12 -16.81
CA ILE A 47 -3.91 -11.65 -16.24
C ILE A 47 -3.99 -13.16 -16.46
N LYS A 48 -3.67 -13.64 -17.66
CA LYS A 48 -3.67 -15.08 -17.99
C LYS A 48 -2.75 -15.89 -17.07
N ASN A 49 -1.67 -15.25 -16.58
CA ASN A 49 -0.67 -15.89 -15.73
C ASN A 49 -0.74 -15.41 -14.26
N LEU A 50 -1.82 -14.73 -13.86
CA LEU A 50 -1.91 -14.10 -12.54
C LEU A 50 -2.14 -15.13 -11.43
N LEU A 51 -3.01 -16.11 -11.67
CA LEU A 51 -3.23 -17.24 -10.77
C LEU A 51 -2.61 -18.53 -11.37
N PRO A 52 -2.11 -19.42 -10.52
CA PRO A 52 -1.63 -20.73 -10.99
C PRO A 52 -2.76 -21.54 -11.65
N SER A 53 -2.42 -22.39 -12.60
CA SER A 53 -3.36 -23.31 -13.22
C SER A 53 -3.77 -24.41 -12.24
N GLY A 54 -5.04 -24.85 -12.29
CA GLY A 54 -5.55 -25.94 -11.45
C GLY A 54 -6.04 -25.47 -10.07
N ASP A 55 -5.82 -26.31 -9.05
CA ASP A 55 -6.25 -26.04 -7.67
C ASP A 55 -5.47 -24.87 -7.04
N LYS A 56 -6.20 -23.94 -6.47
CA LYS A 56 -5.68 -22.70 -5.86
C LYS A 56 -5.63 -22.76 -4.33
N SER A 57 -6.15 -23.82 -3.71
CA SER A 57 -6.16 -23.98 -2.24
C SER A 57 -4.76 -24.06 -1.64
N GLY A 58 -3.76 -24.44 -2.44
CA GLY A 58 -2.35 -24.49 -2.05
C GLY A 58 -1.58 -23.19 -2.16
N ILE A 59 -2.20 -22.08 -2.57
CA ILE A 59 -1.50 -20.79 -2.64
C ILE A 59 -1.10 -20.32 -1.23
N THR A 60 0.19 -20.22 -1.00
CA THR A 60 0.74 -19.79 0.29
C THR A 60 0.52 -18.28 0.52
N ALA A 61 0.69 -17.82 1.77
CA ALA A 61 0.66 -16.40 2.08
C ALA A 61 1.67 -15.58 1.23
N ASN A 62 2.86 -16.11 0.96
CA ASN A 62 3.80 -15.47 0.04
C ASN A 62 3.32 -15.48 -1.41
N GLY A 63 2.71 -16.56 -1.85
CA GLY A 63 2.10 -16.64 -3.17
C GLY A 63 1.04 -15.56 -3.38
N TRP A 64 0.20 -15.32 -2.40
CA TRP A 64 -0.81 -14.25 -2.43
C TRP A 64 -0.18 -12.84 -2.46
N ILE A 65 0.95 -12.61 -1.77
CA ILE A 65 1.69 -11.35 -1.86
C ILE A 65 2.18 -11.12 -3.30
N GLU A 66 2.75 -12.12 -3.95
CA GLU A 66 3.21 -11.99 -5.35
C GLU A 66 2.05 -11.76 -6.32
N ILE A 67 0.91 -12.41 -6.11
CA ILE A 67 -0.32 -12.17 -6.89
C ILE A 67 -0.79 -10.71 -6.69
N ALA A 68 -0.82 -10.22 -5.45
CA ALA A 68 -1.24 -8.86 -5.13
C ALA A 68 -0.32 -7.81 -5.79
N ARG A 69 1.00 -8.03 -5.79
CA ARG A 69 1.98 -7.16 -6.48
C ARG A 69 1.74 -7.12 -8.00
N LYS A 70 1.57 -8.31 -8.62
CA LYS A 70 1.26 -8.40 -10.05
C LYS A 70 -0.07 -7.72 -10.38
N LYS A 71 -1.10 -7.93 -9.55
CA LYS A 71 -2.40 -7.26 -9.71
C LYS A 71 -2.26 -5.74 -9.63
N ALA A 72 -1.51 -5.22 -8.67
CA ALA A 72 -1.28 -3.78 -8.54
C ALA A 72 -0.59 -3.20 -9.78
N LEU A 73 0.37 -3.92 -10.37
CA LEU A 73 1.04 -3.50 -11.60
C LEU A 73 0.09 -3.53 -12.82
N ILE A 74 -0.78 -4.54 -12.92
CA ILE A 74 -1.84 -4.61 -13.95
C ILE A 74 -2.77 -3.40 -13.79
N ASP A 75 -3.27 -3.15 -12.57
CA ASP A 75 -4.16 -2.02 -12.27
C ASP A 75 -3.49 -0.67 -12.62
N TYR A 76 -2.18 -0.53 -12.33
CA TYR A 76 -1.40 0.65 -12.71
C TYR A 76 -1.38 0.89 -14.23
N TYR A 77 -1.01 -0.12 -15.01
CA TYR A 77 -0.94 0.03 -16.47
C TYR A 77 -2.33 0.26 -17.07
N ALA A 78 -3.33 -0.44 -16.58
CA ALA A 78 -4.71 -0.25 -17.04
C ALA A 78 -5.22 1.18 -16.77
N ALA A 79 -4.99 1.71 -15.57
CA ALA A 79 -5.37 3.06 -15.22
C ALA A 79 -4.60 4.10 -16.04
N LYS A 80 -3.28 3.94 -16.20
CA LYS A 80 -2.41 4.80 -17.00
C LYS A 80 -2.86 4.89 -18.46
N ALA A 81 -3.28 3.76 -19.05
CA ALA A 81 -3.75 3.71 -20.43
C ALA A 81 -5.25 4.00 -20.58
N ASN A 82 -5.97 4.18 -19.48
CA ASN A 82 -7.43 4.29 -19.44
C ASN A 82 -8.11 3.15 -20.20
N ILE A 83 -7.80 1.92 -19.80
CA ILE A 83 -8.42 0.68 -20.29
C ILE A 83 -9.12 -0.04 -19.15
N SER A 84 -10.24 -0.72 -19.50
CA SER A 84 -10.94 -1.57 -18.54
C SER A 84 -10.39 -2.98 -18.60
N ILE A 85 -10.13 -3.55 -17.43
CA ILE A 85 -9.72 -4.94 -17.24
C ILE A 85 -10.52 -5.55 -16.10
N ASP A 86 -10.75 -6.86 -16.15
CA ASP A 86 -11.42 -7.60 -15.08
C ASP A 86 -10.43 -8.52 -14.37
N THR A 87 -10.25 -8.28 -13.07
CA THR A 87 -9.45 -9.11 -12.16
C THR A 87 -10.26 -9.62 -10.97
N SER A 88 -11.59 -9.55 -11.01
CA SER A 88 -12.49 -9.92 -9.92
C SER A 88 -12.39 -11.41 -9.52
N PHE A 89 -11.97 -12.28 -10.45
CA PHE A 89 -11.70 -13.68 -10.16
C PHE A 89 -10.60 -13.90 -9.11
N VAL A 90 -9.67 -12.94 -8.98
CA VAL A 90 -8.62 -12.98 -7.94
C VAL A 90 -9.23 -12.75 -6.57
N ASP A 91 -10.17 -11.82 -6.47
CA ASP A 91 -10.80 -11.44 -5.21
C ASP A 91 -11.60 -12.63 -4.63
N ALA A 92 -12.32 -13.36 -5.49
CA ALA A 92 -13.08 -14.55 -5.09
C ALA A 92 -12.19 -15.70 -4.55
N GLU A 93 -11.01 -15.89 -5.15
CA GLU A 93 -10.07 -16.90 -4.66
C GLU A 93 -9.32 -16.42 -3.40
N PHE A 94 -9.00 -15.14 -3.31
CA PHE A 94 -8.38 -14.56 -2.12
C PHE A 94 -9.32 -14.61 -0.90
N GLU A 95 -10.62 -14.42 -1.10
CA GLU A 95 -11.61 -14.55 -0.03
C GLU A 95 -11.56 -15.93 0.64
N LYS A 96 -11.39 -17.01 -0.13
CA LYS A 96 -11.21 -18.37 0.41
C LYS A 96 -9.97 -18.45 1.30
N PHE A 97 -8.84 -17.87 0.84
CA PHE A 97 -7.63 -17.82 1.66
C PHE A 97 -7.83 -17.05 2.97
N ILE A 98 -8.60 -15.95 2.96
CA ILE A 98 -8.90 -15.18 4.17
C ILE A 98 -9.61 -16.05 5.20
N PHE A 99 -10.60 -16.84 4.81
CA PHE A 99 -11.31 -17.73 5.73
C PHE A 99 -10.43 -18.88 6.26
N ASP A 100 -9.56 -19.45 5.45
CA ASP A 100 -8.82 -20.66 5.79
C ASP A 100 -7.40 -20.42 6.33
N GLY A 101 -6.78 -19.30 5.92
CA GLY A 101 -5.34 -19.05 6.13
C GLY A 101 -4.99 -17.83 6.94
N TYR A 102 -5.83 -16.79 6.95
CA TYR A 102 -5.47 -15.50 7.55
C TYR A 102 -5.12 -15.58 9.03
N GLN A 103 -5.84 -16.37 9.82
CA GLN A 103 -5.58 -16.51 11.26
C GLN A 103 -4.17 -17.04 11.56
N LYS A 104 -3.60 -17.84 10.67
CA LYS A 104 -2.26 -18.41 10.81
C LYS A 104 -1.16 -17.36 10.73
N LEU A 105 -1.42 -16.22 10.07
CA LEU A 105 -0.45 -15.14 9.88
C LEU A 105 0.04 -14.54 11.21
N SER A 106 -0.79 -14.54 12.25
CA SER A 106 -0.39 -14.05 13.57
C SER A 106 0.74 -14.90 14.20
N GLY A 107 0.78 -16.19 13.91
CA GLY A 107 1.82 -17.12 14.34
C GLY A 107 3.07 -17.15 13.45
N GLU A 108 2.99 -16.64 12.22
CA GLU A 108 4.12 -16.67 11.28
C GLU A 108 5.23 -15.70 11.69
N THR A 109 6.48 -16.18 11.66
CA THR A 109 7.68 -15.36 11.84
C THR A 109 8.47 -15.41 10.54
N LYS A 110 8.64 -14.25 9.90
CA LYS A 110 9.46 -14.10 8.70
C LYS A 110 10.71 -13.31 9.04
N LYS A 111 11.86 -13.68 8.44
CA LYS A 111 13.12 -12.96 8.64
C LYS A 111 13.20 -11.68 7.81
N GLU A 112 12.59 -11.68 6.64
CA GLU A 112 12.75 -10.64 5.61
C GLU A 112 11.67 -9.54 5.67
N ALA A 113 10.49 -9.86 6.19
CA ALA A 113 9.39 -8.91 6.33
C ALA A 113 8.39 -9.36 7.41
N PRO A 114 7.66 -8.45 8.05
CA PRO A 114 6.59 -8.81 8.97
C PRO A 114 5.43 -9.50 8.22
N ALA A 115 4.91 -10.60 8.76
CA ALA A 115 3.81 -11.33 8.13
C ALA A 115 2.50 -10.54 8.17
N ILE A 116 2.25 -9.80 9.24
CA ILE A 116 1.01 -9.06 9.48
C ILE A 116 1.31 -7.73 10.19
N LEU A 117 0.46 -6.76 9.97
CA LEU A 117 0.64 -5.35 10.36
C LEU A 117 1.13 -5.10 11.80
N PRO A 118 0.60 -5.72 12.89
CA PRO A 118 1.11 -5.48 14.23
C PRO A 118 2.59 -5.85 14.43
N LYS A 119 3.14 -6.72 13.60
CA LYS A 119 4.56 -7.12 13.67
C LYS A 119 5.53 -6.12 13.05
N VAL A 120 5.02 -5.08 12.34
CA VAL A 120 5.87 -4.07 11.68
C VAL A 120 6.69 -3.30 12.69
N ILE A 121 6.10 -2.86 13.81
CA ILE A 121 6.81 -2.06 14.81
C ILE A 121 8.00 -2.82 15.41
N ASP A 122 7.87 -4.13 15.61
CA ASP A 122 8.95 -4.97 16.14
C ASP A 122 10.02 -5.26 15.10
N PHE A 123 9.63 -5.36 13.83
CA PHE A 123 10.54 -5.60 12.71
C PHE A 123 11.49 -4.42 12.46
N ILE A 124 11.04 -3.19 12.71
CA ILE A 124 11.84 -1.98 12.50
C ILE A 124 13.12 -2.03 13.32
N ALA A 125 14.27 -1.83 12.64
CA ALA A 125 15.59 -1.88 13.26
C ALA A 125 15.76 -0.83 14.36
N HIS A 126 16.55 -1.19 15.37
CA HIS A 126 16.98 -0.26 16.41
C HIS A 126 17.89 0.83 15.81
N GLY A 127 17.83 2.04 16.33
CA GLY A 127 18.70 3.14 15.91
C GLY A 127 17.93 4.45 15.70
N LYS A 128 18.48 5.35 14.91
CA LYS A 128 17.78 6.57 14.51
C LYS A 128 16.87 6.25 13.34
N THR A 129 15.57 6.10 13.60
CA THR A 129 14.60 5.51 12.66
C THR A 129 13.34 6.36 12.52
N ALA A 130 12.86 6.51 11.30
CA ALA A 130 11.57 7.12 10.97
C ALA A 130 10.66 6.11 10.28
N LEU A 131 9.46 5.92 10.82
CA LEU A 131 8.37 5.18 10.22
C LEU A 131 7.37 6.17 9.63
N ILE A 132 7.32 6.27 8.31
CA ILE A 132 6.34 7.06 7.57
C ILE A 132 5.15 6.15 7.28
N VAL A 133 3.98 6.50 7.78
CA VAL A 133 2.72 5.78 7.55
C VAL A 133 1.87 6.60 6.60
N VAL A 134 1.68 6.11 5.39
CA VAL A 134 0.79 6.73 4.39
C VAL A 134 -0.58 6.07 4.50
N ASP A 135 -1.54 6.78 5.13
CA ASP A 135 -2.89 6.28 5.44
C ASP A 135 -3.62 5.87 4.16
N GLY A 136 -4.13 4.65 4.14
CA GLY A 136 -4.93 4.12 3.04
C GLY A 136 -4.17 3.79 1.75
N MET A 137 -2.83 3.85 1.73
CA MET A 137 -2.02 3.59 0.54
C MET A 137 -2.07 2.10 0.17
N SER A 138 -2.69 1.79 -0.96
CA SER A 138 -2.69 0.44 -1.55
C SER A 138 -1.39 0.15 -2.31
N LEU A 139 -1.19 -1.11 -2.70
CA LEU A 139 -0.07 -1.49 -3.58
C LEU A 139 -0.15 -0.76 -4.93
N PHE A 140 -1.35 -0.51 -5.44
CA PHE A 140 -1.57 0.28 -6.65
C PHE A 140 -1.06 1.73 -6.49
N ASP A 141 -1.36 2.38 -5.37
CA ASP A 141 -0.90 3.74 -5.10
C ASP A 141 0.62 3.78 -4.95
N PHE A 142 1.20 2.78 -4.28
CA PHE A 142 2.65 2.65 -4.16
C PHE A 142 3.32 2.41 -5.53
N GLU A 143 2.71 1.65 -6.44
CA GLU A 143 3.20 1.51 -7.81
C GLU A 143 3.30 2.85 -8.55
N ILE A 144 2.39 3.78 -8.27
CA ILE A 144 2.45 5.15 -8.81
C ILE A 144 3.54 5.95 -8.11
N ILE A 145 3.47 6.08 -6.79
CA ILE A 145 4.37 6.92 -5.97
C ILE A 145 5.83 6.54 -6.20
N SER A 146 6.13 5.26 -6.20
CA SER A 146 7.49 4.73 -6.33
C SER A 146 8.20 5.14 -7.63
N ARG A 147 7.47 5.52 -8.67
CA ARG A 147 8.04 6.01 -9.93
C ARG A 147 8.52 7.47 -9.86
N TYR A 148 8.17 8.16 -8.79
CA TYR A 148 8.58 9.54 -8.52
C TYR A 148 9.59 9.65 -7.37
N LEU A 149 10.04 8.52 -6.80
CA LEU A 149 11.11 8.48 -5.80
C LEU A 149 12.47 8.35 -6.53
N GLU A 150 12.91 9.45 -7.13
CA GLU A 150 14.13 9.47 -7.93
C GLU A 150 15.39 9.42 -7.06
N GLY A 151 16.36 8.58 -7.44
CA GLY A 151 17.65 8.47 -6.75
C GLY A 151 17.57 7.86 -5.35
N ILE A 152 16.46 7.21 -5.00
CA ILE A 152 16.26 6.53 -3.73
C ILE A 152 16.27 5.02 -3.96
N ASP A 153 17.28 4.34 -3.45
CA ASP A 153 17.33 2.88 -3.41
C ASP A 153 16.57 2.38 -2.18
N TYR A 154 15.71 1.38 -2.35
CA TYR A 154 14.93 0.80 -1.28
C TYR A 154 14.64 -0.69 -1.49
N GLU A 155 14.47 -1.41 -0.39
CA GLU A 155 13.92 -2.76 -0.38
C GLU A 155 12.40 -2.69 -0.31
N TYR A 156 11.72 -3.57 -1.05
CA TYR A 156 10.26 -3.60 -1.13
C TYR A 156 9.72 -4.93 -0.64
N HIS A 157 8.99 -4.87 0.45
CA HIS A 157 8.30 -6.00 1.07
C HIS A 157 6.81 -5.71 1.23
N CYS A 158 6.01 -6.77 1.36
CA CYS A 158 4.58 -6.64 1.63
C CYS A 158 4.23 -7.34 2.94
N THR A 159 3.26 -6.76 3.65
CA THR A 159 2.66 -7.32 4.87
C THR A 159 1.14 -7.35 4.74
N TYR A 160 0.49 -8.28 5.42
CA TYR A 160 -0.97 -8.33 5.46
C TYR A 160 -1.54 -7.24 6.36
N ALA A 161 -2.58 -6.57 5.86
CA ALA A 161 -3.37 -5.65 6.68
C ALA A 161 -4.18 -6.40 7.75
N LEU A 162 -4.60 -5.68 8.78
CA LEU A 162 -5.56 -6.20 9.76
C LEU A 162 -6.98 -6.25 9.15
N ILE A 163 -7.76 -7.23 9.56
CA ILE A 163 -9.19 -7.32 9.27
C ILE A 163 -9.96 -7.13 10.57
N PRO A 164 -10.87 -6.14 10.62
CA PRO A 164 -11.30 -5.21 9.56
C PRO A 164 -10.24 -4.14 9.27
N THR A 165 -10.15 -3.74 8.00
CA THR A 165 -9.21 -2.72 7.50
C THR A 165 -9.68 -1.28 7.80
N THR A 166 -10.04 -1.00 9.05
CA THR A 166 -10.43 0.35 9.47
C THR A 166 -9.22 1.12 9.98
N THR A 167 -9.08 2.38 9.60
CA THR A 167 -7.95 3.24 9.98
C THR A 167 -7.68 3.21 11.49
N ALA A 168 -8.73 3.32 12.32
CA ALA A 168 -8.57 3.35 13.77
C ALA A 168 -7.94 2.06 14.34
N ILE A 169 -8.35 0.90 13.85
CA ILE A 169 -7.79 -0.40 14.27
C ILE A 169 -6.40 -0.60 13.68
N SER A 170 -6.26 -0.36 12.37
CA SER A 170 -5.04 -0.64 11.63
C SER A 170 -3.87 0.23 12.10
N ARG A 171 -4.07 1.54 12.26
CA ARG A 171 -3.01 2.44 12.73
C ARG A 171 -2.62 2.20 14.19
N GLN A 172 -3.60 1.95 15.06
CA GLN A 172 -3.27 1.54 16.43
C GLN A 172 -2.49 0.22 16.45
N GLY A 173 -2.93 -0.79 15.67
CA GLY A 173 -2.23 -2.06 15.57
C GLY A 173 -0.80 -1.92 15.04
N LEU A 174 -0.62 -1.14 13.97
CA LEU A 174 0.68 -0.84 13.36
C LEU A 174 1.64 -0.17 14.36
N LEU A 175 1.18 0.88 15.03
CA LEU A 175 2.02 1.74 15.85
C LEU A 175 2.26 1.20 17.27
N SER A 176 1.35 0.37 17.79
CA SER A 176 1.49 -0.21 19.12
C SER A 176 2.00 -1.66 19.14
N GLY A 177 1.95 -2.35 17.98
CA GLY A 177 2.23 -3.79 17.90
C GLY A 177 1.10 -4.68 18.45
N LYS A 178 -0.05 -4.09 18.79
CA LYS A 178 -1.19 -4.81 19.41
C LYS A 178 -2.17 -5.33 18.38
N TYR A 179 -2.71 -6.51 18.62
CA TYR A 179 -3.82 -7.04 17.83
C TYR A 179 -5.15 -6.37 18.23
N PRO A 180 -6.19 -6.40 17.37
CA PRO A 180 -7.46 -5.69 17.64
C PRO A 180 -8.08 -5.99 18.99
N ARG A 181 -8.00 -7.24 19.46
CA ARG A 181 -8.52 -7.67 20.77
C ARG A 181 -7.77 -7.10 21.98
N GLU A 182 -6.56 -6.55 21.76
CA GLU A 182 -5.68 -6.01 22.80
C GLU A 182 -5.79 -4.48 22.88
N LEU A 183 -6.55 -3.86 21.95
CA LEU A 183 -6.77 -2.42 21.91
C LEU A 183 -7.89 -2.04 22.88
N GLU A 184 -7.63 -1.07 23.77
CA GLU A 184 -8.62 -0.57 24.74
C GLU A 184 -9.80 0.13 24.05
N ASN A 185 -9.52 0.94 23.03
CA ASN A 185 -10.50 1.71 22.26
C ASN A 185 -10.25 1.56 20.75
N PRO A 186 -10.59 0.41 20.15
CA PRO A 186 -10.18 0.07 18.80
C PRO A 186 -10.79 0.97 17.70
N PHE A 187 -11.91 1.65 18.00
CA PHE A 187 -12.66 2.44 17.00
C PHE A 187 -12.35 3.94 17.03
N THR A 188 -11.32 4.39 17.75
CA THR A 188 -10.90 5.79 17.82
C THR A 188 -9.39 5.92 17.69
N LEU A 189 -8.93 7.01 17.06
CA LEU A 189 -7.51 7.34 16.94
C LEU A 189 -6.94 8.03 18.18
N SER A 190 -7.73 8.26 19.24
CA SER A 190 -7.30 9.00 20.43
C SER A 190 -6.15 8.35 21.19
N GLN A 191 -5.95 7.05 21.04
CA GLN A 191 -4.87 6.29 21.70
C GLN A 191 -3.65 6.01 20.81
N GLU A 192 -3.67 6.47 19.56
CA GLU A 192 -2.66 6.17 18.55
C GLU A 192 -1.25 6.64 18.97
N GLU A 193 -1.11 7.91 19.34
CA GLU A 193 0.16 8.47 19.83
C GLU A 193 0.65 7.79 21.11
N LYS A 194 -0.27 7.57 22.09
CA LYS A 194 0.07 6.87 23.34
C LYS A 194 0.58 5.45 23.06
N GLY A 195 -0.10 4.73 22.17
CA GLY A 195 0.30 3.37 21.76
C GLY A 195 1.69 3.33 21.13
N PHE A 196 1.99 4.30 20.24
CA PHE A 196 3.32 4.45 19.64
C PHE A 196 4.40 4.75 20.68
N VAL A 197 4.17 5.69 21.60
CA VAL A 197 5.13 6.05 22.65
C VAL A 197 5.40 4.88 23.59
N GLU A 198 4.37 4.07 23.91
CA GLU A 198 4.52 2.86 24.70
C GLU A 198 5.37 1.79 23.95
N ALA A 199 5.09 1.55 22.68
CA ALA A 199 5.87 0.64 21.83
C ALA A 199 7.33 1.11 21.70
N ALA A 200 7.56 2.40 21.50
CA ALA A 200 8.90 2.98 21.45
C ALA A 200 9.65 2.78 22.78
N LYS A 201 8.97 2.95 23.92
CA LYS A 201 9.54 2.68 25.24
C LYS A 201 9.94 1.20 25.40
N ASN A 202 9.11 0.29 24.95
CA ASN A 202 9.41 -1.15 24.97
C ASN A 202 10.62 -1.51 24.11
N LYS A 203 10.88 -0.72 23.05
CA LYS A 203 12.10 -0.80 22.22
C LYS A 203 13.30 -0.07 22.86
N GLY A 204 13.18 0.52 24.05
CA GLY A 204 14.26 1.19 24.77
C GLY A 204 14.43 2.68 24.48
N TYR A 205 13.52 3.31 23.75
CA TYR A 205 13.56 4.76 23.54
C TYR A 205 12.88 5.51 24.70
N THR A 206 13.43 6.65 25.07
CA THR A 206 12.78 7.55 26.03
C THR A 206 11.66 8.36 25.35
N LYS A 207 10.78 8.96 26.15
CA LYS A 207 9.72 9.86 25.62
C LYS A 207 10.30 11.00 24.80
N GLN A 208 11.44 11.57 25.20
CA GLN A 208 12.10 12.67 24.45
C GLN A 208 12.71 12.21 23.13
N GLN A 209 13.04 10.92 23.01
CA GLN A 209 13.56 10.32 21.80
C GLN A 209 12.47 9.86 20.83
N SER A 210 11.22 9.81 21.27
CA SER A 210 10.08 9.36 20.49
C SER A 210 9.28 10.55 19.99
N LEU A 211 8.99 10.59 18.69
CA LEU A 211 8.18 11.64 18.05
C LEU A 211 7.02 10.99 17.29
N TYR A 212 5.81 11.37 17.63
CA TYR A 212 4.63 11.17 16.81
C TYR A 212 4.24 12.48 16.14
N ALA A 213 4.13 12.51 14.81
CA ALA A 213 3.81 13.71 14.05
C ALA A 213 2.88 13.40 12.87
N LYS A 214 2.22 14.44 12.34
CA LYS A 214 1.39 14.37 11.12
C LYS A 214 1.90 15.36 10.09
N GLY A 215 1.82 14.97 8.81
CA GLY A 215 2.21 15.80 7.67
C GLY A 215 3.71 15.75 7.35
N TYR A 216 4.10 16.55 6.37
CA TYR A 216 5.43 16.49 5.75
C TYR A 216 6.52 17.30 6.46
N ASN A 217 6.16 18.05 7.49
CA ASN A 217 7.12 18.89 8.25
C ASN A 217 7.13 18.48 9.73
N PRO A 218 7.58 17.26 10.07
CA PRO A 218 7.62 16.82 11.46
C PRO A 218 8.64 17.66 12.26
N PRO A 219 8.33 18.02 13.53
CA PRO A 219 9.22 18.81 14.37
C PRO A 219 10.37 17.95 14.94
N ILE A 220 11.28 17.51 14.06
CA ILE A 220 12.43 16.70 14.43
C ILE A 220 13.40 17.51 15.30
N SER A 221 13.72 16.98 16.47
CA SER A 221 14.74 17.56 17.36
C SER A 221 16.04 16.74 17.34
N HIS A 222 17.12 17.29 17.86
CA HIS A 222 18.38 16.58 18.00
C HIS A 222 18.31 15.37 18.96
N PHE A 223 17.27 15.31 19.80
CA PHE A 223 17.00 14.15 20.67
C PHE A 223 16.22 13.06 19.96
N THR A 224 15.49 13.37 18.89
CA THR A 224 14.62 12.39 18.21
C THR A 224 15.44 11.23 17.66
N ARG A 225 15.04 10.03 18.05
CA ARG A 225 15.65 8.75 17.60
C ARG A 225 14.63 7.83 16.93
N PHE A 226 13.37 7.87 17.34
CA PHE A 226 12.32 7.09 16.74
C PHE A 226 11.11 7.98 16.45
N ALA A 227 10.79 8.14 15.16
CA ALA A 227 9.68 8.97 14.72
C ALA A 227 8.62 8.13 14.00
N ALA A 228 7.34 8.34 14.33
CA ALA A 228 6.20 7.91 13.52
C ALA A 228 5.58 9.15 12.88
N ILE A 229 5.50 9.17 11.55
CA ILE A 229 5.04 10.31 10.75
C ILE A 229 3.86 9.86 9.91
N ILE A 230 2.69 10.44 10.14
CA ILE A 230 1.45 10.06 9.49
C ILE A 230 1.14 11.01 8.33
N ILE A 231 0.91 10.47 7.14
CA ILE A 231 0.52 11.18 5.93
C ILE A 231 -0.87 10.72 5.52
N ASN A 232 -1.86 11.61 5.51
CA ASN A 232 -3.27 11.27 5.25
C ASN A 232 -3.69 11.51 3.80
N ASP A 233 -2.84 12.05 2.95
CA ASP A 233 -3.22 12.57 1.61
C ASP A 233 -3.91 11.50 0.75
N ILE A 234 -3.52 10.22 0.83
CA ILE A 234 -4.14 9.14 0.05
C ILE A 234 -5.56 8.84 0.55
N ASP A 235 -5.76 8.74 1.87
CA ASP A 235 -7.11 8.53 2.44
C ASP A 235 -8.04 9.71 2.10
N ASP A 236 -7.55 10.93 2.15
CA ASP A 236 -8.29 12.13 1.74
C ASP A 236 -8.70 12.07 0.25
N LEU A 237 -7.80 11.64 -0.64
CA LEU A 237 -8.09 11.45 -2.06
C LEU A 237 -9.14 10.35 -2.27
N VAL A 238 -9.02 9.21 -1.59
CA VAL A 238 -9.98 8.08 -1.68
C VAL A 238 -11.38 8.53 -1.32
N HIS A 239 -11.54 9.33 -0.27
CA HIS A 239 -12.85 9.84 0.15
C HIS A 239 -13.49 10.81 -0.84
N GLY A 240 -12.70 11.54 -1.61
CA GLY A 240 -13.15 12.48 -2.65
C GLY A 240 -13.36 11.86 -4.04
N GLN A 241 -12.79 10.68 -4.30
CA GLN A 241 -12.68 10.13 -5.64
C GLN A 241 -14.03 9.60 -6.18
N LYS A 242 -14.38 10.01 -7.41
CA LYS A 242 -15.60 9.60 -8.12
C LYS A 242 -15.35 8.90 -9.45
N GLN A 243 -14.10 8.90 -9.94
CA GLN A 243 -13.72 8.39 -11.26
C GLN A 243 -13.01 7.02 -11.18
N GLY A 244 -13.10 6.34 -10.04
CA GLY A 244 -12.50 5.02 -9.84
C GLY A 244 -10.97 5.01 -9.99
N ARG A 245 -10.42 3.92 -10.52
CA ARG A 245 -8.97 3.70 -10.66
C ARG A 245 -8.27 4.76 -11.52
N VAL A 246 -8.89 5.22 -12.60
CA VAL A 246 -8.29 6.24 -13.50
C VAL A 246 -8.17 7.59 -12.78
N GLY A 247 -9.24 7.99 -12.07
CA GLY A 247 -9.19 9.21 -11.26
C GLY A 247 -8.13 9.11 -10.15
N MET A 248 -8.10 7.99 -9.44
CA MET A 248 -7.10 7.74 -8.40
C MET A 248 -5.67 7.76 -8.96
N TYR A 249 -5.43 7.16 -10.14
CA TYR A 249 -4.14 7.24 -10.83
C TYR A 249 -3.70 8.69 -11.09
N ASN A 250 -4.62 9.53 -11.57
CA ASN A 250 -4.31 10.94 -11.86
C ASN A 250 -4.00 11.72 -10.58
N ASP A 251 -4.82 11.56 -9.55
CA ASP A 251 -4.69 12.30 -8.29
C ASP A 251 -3.42 11.90 -7.55
N VAL A 252 -3.13 10.59 -7.43
CA VAL A 252 -1.90 10.09 -6.81
C VAL A 252 -0.66 10.48 -7.61
N SER A 253 -0.76 10.50 -8.96
CA SER A 253 0.35 10.99 -9.81
C SER A 253 0.64 12.46 -9.56
N LEU A 254 -0.38 13.31 -9.40
CA LEU A 254 -0.20 14.72 -9.06
C LEU A 254 0.40 14.91 -7.67
N LEU A 255 -0.08 14.15 -6.68
CA LEU A 255 0.47 14.13 -5.33
C LEU A 255 1.96 13.74 -5.36
N ALA A 256 2.31 12.67 -6.04
CA ALA A 256 3.69 12.19 -6.15
C ALA A 256 4.60 13.21 -6.87
N LYS A 257 4.12 13.83 -7.95
CA LYS A 257 4.82 14.92 -8.66
C LYS A 257 5.09 16.14 -7.80
N SER A 258 4.30 16.37 -6.77
CA SER A 258 4.53 17.49 -5.83
C SER A 258 5.89 17.39 -5.12
N GLY A 259 6.49 16.21 -5.07
CA GLY A 259 7.79 15.95 -4.45
C GLY A 259 7.80 15.98 -2.92
N LYS A 260 6.66 16.22 -2.26
CA LYS A 260 6.59 16.37 -0.80
C LYS A 260 7.13 15.15 -0.06
N LEU A 261 6.73 13.94 -0.48
CA LEU A 261 7.21 12.70 0.14
C LEU A 261 8.71 12.51 -0.11
N GLN A 262 9.19 12.75 -1.32
CA GLN A 262 10.61 12.68 -1.64
C GLN A 262 11.43 13.66 -0.80
N THR A 263 10.98 14.90 -0.65
CA THR A 263 11.64 15.91 0.19
C THR A 263 11.69 15.44 1.65
N LEU A 264 10.58 14.96 2.21
CA LEU A 264 10.56 14.41 3.58
C LEU A 264 11.56 13.26 3.75
N ILE A 265 11.65 12.33 2.79
CA ILE A 265 12.60 11.23 2.83
C ILE A 265 14.04 11.77 2.80
N GLN A 266 14.35 12.69 1.90
CA GLN A 266 15.70 13.28 1.77
C GLN A 266 16.10 14.06 3.02
N ASP A 267 15.18 14.82 3.61
CA ASP A 267 15.42 15.57 4.85
C ASP A 267 15.71 14.65 6.04
N LEU A 268 14.93 13.57 6.19
CA LEU A 268 15.15 12.56 7.23
C LEU A 268 16.47 11.80 7.00
N TYR A 269 16.75 11.42 5.75
CA TYR A 269 17.99 10.74 5.40
C TYR A 269 19.23 11.60 5.70
N SER A 270 19.18 12.89 5.33
CA SER A 270 20.25 13.84 5.61
C SER A 270 20.53 14.00 7.11
N GLN A 271 19.52 13.79 7.94
CA GLN A 271 19.63 13.81 9.40
C GLN A 271 20.06 12.44 9.97
N GLY A 272 20.35 11.44 9.15
CA GLY A 272 20.84 10.12 9.53
C GLY A 272 19.76 9.16 10.04
N PHE A 273 18.52 9.30 9.60
CA PHE A 273 17.46 8.32 9.89
C PHE A 273 17.51 7.13 8.92
N ASN A 274 17.33 5.93 9.45
CA ASN A 274 16.84 4.79 8.68
C ASN A 274 15.34 4.98 8.45
N ILE A 275 14.89 4.88 7.20
CA ILE A 275 13.53 5.24 6.82
C ILE A 275 12.75 4.01 6.43
N TYR A 276 11.61 3.81 7.05
CA TYR A 276 10.61 2.81 6.68
C TYR A 276 9.35 3.54 6.24
N ILE A 277 8.81 3.12 5.10
CA ILE A 277 7.53 3.63 4.57
C ILE A 277 6.56 2.47 4.53
N THR A 278 5.38 2.67 5.09
CA THR A 278 4.33 1.66 5.11
C THR A 278 2.95 2.30 4.97
N SER A 279 1.93 1.45 4.91
CA SER A 279 0.54 1.86 5.05
C SER A 279 -0.09 1.10 6.22
N ASP A 280 -1.15 1.64 6.77
CA ASP A 280 -1.97 0.96 7.78
C ASP A 280 -3.00 0.02 7.14
N HIS A 281 -3.52 0.38 5.96
CA HIS A 281 -4.36 -0.44 5.08
C HIS A 281 -4.30 0.05 3.64
N GLY A 282 -4.93 -0.68 2.72
CA GLY A 282 -5.10 -0.24 1.34
C GLY A 282 -6.48 0.36 1.08
N ASN A 283 -6.77 0.60 -0.21
CA ASN A 283 -8.07 1.02 -0.69
C ASN A 283 -8.53 0.15 -1.87
N THR A 284 -9.83 0.06 -2.07
CA THR A 284 -10.43 -0.70 -3.16
C THR A 284 -11.63 0.07 -3.73
N PRO A 285 -11.73 0.25 -5.05
CA PRO A 285 -12.90 0.85 -5.66
C PRO A 285 -14.12 -0.06 -5.42
N CYS A 286 -15.24 0.55 -5.03
CA CYS A 286 -16.50 -0.16 -4.82
C CYS A 286 -17.67 0.59 -5.42
N ILE A 287 -18.73 -0.16 -5.77
CA ILE A 287 -19.99 0.38 -6.23
C ILE A 287 -21.02 0.08 -5.14
N GLY A 288 -21.77 1.11 -4.72
CA GLY A 288 -22.80 0.95 -3.72
C GLY A 288 -23.96 0.10 -4.23
N ALA A 289 -24.27 -1.00 -3.55
CA ALA A 289 -25.38 -1.89 -3.87
C ALA A 289 -26.76 -1.40 -3.33
N GLY A 290 -26.82 -0.16 -2.83
CA GLY A 290 -28.02 0.41 -2.20
C GLY A 290 -28.08 0.16 -0.68
N ALA A 291 -29.15 0.64 -0.06
CA ALA A 291 -29.39 0.45 1.36
C ALA A 291 -29.98 -0.95 1.63
N ILE A 292 -29.44 -1.68 2.61
CA ILE A 292 -30.09 -2.88 3.13
C ILE A 292 -31.33 -2.44 3.88
N ARG A 293 -32.50 -2.80 3.37
CA ARG A 293 -33.79 -2.56 4.03
C ARG A 293 -34.05 -3.74 4.99
N ASN A 294 -34.51 -3.43 6.21
CA ASN A 294 -35.01 -4.40 7.20
C ASN A 294 -33.98 -5.31 7.88
N ALA A 295 -32.76 -4.85 8.09
CA ALA A 295 -31.80 -5.67 8.84
C ALA A 295 -31.93 -5.61 10.38
N GLY A 296 -32.78 -4.73 10.92
CA GLY A 296 -32.99 -4.60 12.39
C GLY A 296 -31.74 -4.23 13.19
N VAL A 297 -30.67 -3.82 12.53
CA VAL A 297 -29.37 -3.56 13.13
C VAL A 297 -29.01 -2.08 12.96
N GLU A 298 -28.76 -1.38 14.07
CA GLU A 298 -28.22 -0.03 14.03
C GLU A 298 -26.76 -0.06 13.56
N VAL A 299 -26.49 0.62 12.44
CA VAL A 299 -25.15 0.76 11.91
C VAL A 299 -24.50 2.02 12.47
N GLY A 300 -23.61 1.85 13.41
CA GLY A 300 -22.95 2.94 14.16
C GLY A 300 -21.70 3.53 13.50
N SER A 301 -21.57 3.55 12.16
CA SER A 301 -20.41 4.15 11.52
C SER A 301 -20.80 5.24 10.52
N ARG A 302 -20.20 6.42 10.65
CA ARG A 302 -20.36 7.54 9.73
C ARG A 302 -19.59 7.35 8.41
N ARG A 303 -18.84 6.27 8.25
CA ARG A 303 -18.03 6.00 7.05
C ARG A 303 -18.87 5.33 5.97
N LYS A 304 -18.93 5.96 4.80
CA LYS A 304 -19.52 5.37 3.59
C LYS A 304 -18.63 4.19 3.18
N GLY A 305 -19.14 2.97 3.34
CA GLY A 305 -18.50 1.76 2.80
C GLY A 305 -18.15 0.66 3.79
N SER A 306 -17.96 0.92 5.10
CA SER A 306 -17.79 -0.13 6.10
C SER A 306 -18.95 -0.16 7.09
N ARG A 307 -19.61 -1.29 7.23
CA ARG A 307 -20.62 -1.53 8.25
C ARG A 307 -20.02 -2.44 9.31
N VAL A 308 -19.85 -1.93 10.52
CA VAL A 308 -19.57 -2.75 11.69
C VAL A 308 -20.90 -3.09 12.33
N LEU A 309 -21.26 -4.36 12.36
CA LEU A 309 -22.40 -4.85 13.13
C LEU A 309 -22.04 -4.75 14.62
N LYS A 310 -22.88 -4.07 15.39
CA LYS A 310 -22.66 -3.81 16.80
C LYS A 310 -23.14 -4.99 17.58
N ASP A 311 -23.39 -6.06 17.39
CA ASP A 311 -23.75 -7.23 18.22
C ASP A 311 -23.57 -8.53 17.41
N LEU A 312 -22.36 -9.05 17.46
CA LEU A 312 -22.07 -10.48 17.28
C LEU A 312 -21.29 -10.99 18.50
#